data_31e9c6a80eeb0bb0416a4aa6293b1fe0
#
_entry.id   31e9c6a80eeb0bb0416a4aa6293b1fe0
#
_cell.length_a   1.000
_cell.length_b   1.000
_cell.length_c   1.000
_cell.angle_alpha   90.00
_cell.angle_beta   90.00
_cell.angle_gamma   90.00
#
_symmetry.space_group_name_H-M   'P 1'
#
loop_
_entity.id
_entity.type
_entity.pdbx_description
1 polymer ?
#
loop_
_entity_poly.entity_id
_entity_poly.type
_entity_poly.pdbx_seq_one_letter_code
_entity_poly.pdbx_strand_id
1 'polypeptide(L)'
;MDFSIPQQRAIDIRNTNVVVSASAGSGKTAVLVERLCQLVLKDHISIDSILAMTFTKDAAAEMKARLLSKLKEQPQTKYILQQMALLETASISTIDSFCLSIVQNYYYKIPISYTMSKQTASSAQTRIAFENAYKHAIEALDLNAYTQLKMYFHSFGKTEEDIQKYIEDILAILNSKSEDDAKVWIKNIQASYTYLNPTLMEYALKYFHNHCLAMSEILDEVIPMISKSEDYEIKQDYLSKCLNASTYSDFKAQFELYLKNTIGFKKTIDKVDYSKYQTSFKEHETSIVENLFDEEFYLKDIQSHKHLIDTLFELTNKVKLYFQLEKKKMEVIDFNDMEHFAYQLLQDPMIKEEMYNKYQMILVDEFQDTNELQEKIIASFCHENNVFRVGDIKQSIYGFRQANPKIMQNWMKMKDINNTPLLLQENYRSNASVIEFNNDFYSKIMNNELLGQQFEDIDIANVGTDGQKEQPQYPVRFLYTEYKDDEGNKATIKKNHNENRFDLIAHDIIEKHKEGIPYKSMCANT
;
A
#
# COMPACT_ATOMS: atom_id res chain seq x y z
N MET A 1 18.95 -18.61 -21.19
CA MET A 1 19.10 -17.94 -19.87
C MET A 1 19.24 -19.05 -18.86
N ASP A 2 20.31 -19.03 -18.08
CA ASP A 2 20.43 -19.94 -16.96
C ASP A 2 19.75 -19.30 -15.77
N PHE A 3 18.75 -19.96 -15.22
CA PHE A 3 18.02 -19.50 -14.03
C PHE A 3 18.80 -19.89 -12.76
N SER A 4 18.79 -19.02 -11.75
CA SER A 4 19.34 -19.35 -10.44
C SER A 4 18.52 -20.45 -9.76
N ILE A 5 19.10 -21.08 -8.72
CA ILE A 5 18.42 -22.16 -7.99
C ILE A 5 17.05 -21.72 -7.44
N PRO A 6 16.90 -20.53 -6.81
CA PRO A 6 15.59 -20.06 -6.37
C PRO A 6 14.60 -19.82 -7.52
N GLN A 7 15.09 -19.23 -8.64
CA GLN A 7 14.27 -19.03 -9.83
C GLN A 7 13.82 -20.37 -10.42
N GLN A 8 14.73 -21.33 -10.58
CA GLN A 8 14.40 -22.66 -11.11
C GLN A 8 13.39 -23.37 -10.20
N ARG A 9 13.54 -23.26 -8.88
CA ARG A 9 12.57 -23.80 -7.92
C ARG A 9 11.19 -23.19 -8.11
N ALA A 10 11.10 -21.87 -8.30
CA ALA A 10 9.83 -21.18 -8.55
C ALA A 10 9.19 -21.60 -9.89
N ILE A 11 10.00 -21.92 -10.89
CA ILE A 11 9.56 -22.42 -12.19
C ILE A 11 9.03 -23.86 -12.09
N ASP A 12 9.72 -24.74 -11.36
CA ASP A 12 9.48 -26.20 -11.39
C ASP A 12 8.49 -26.70 -10.35
N ILE A 13 8.29 -25.97 -9.25
CA ILE A 13 7.41 -26.43 -8.17
C ILE A 13 5.96 -26.62 -8.62
N ARG A 14 5.32 -27.72 -8.23
CA ARG A 14 3.94 -28.12 -8.58
C ARG A 14 3.17 -28.58 -7.33
N ASN A 15 1.88 -28.74 -7.48
CA ASN A 15 0.97 -29.32 -6.47
C ASN A 15 0.98 -28.55 -5.13
N THR A 16 1.18 -27.25 -5.17
CA THR A 16 1.11 -26.34 -4.02
C THR A 16 0.82 -24.93 -4.51
N ASN A 17 0.13 -24.15 -3.73
CA ASN A 17 0.11 -22.70 -3.94
C ASN A 17 1.52 -22.14 -3.72
N VAL A 18 1.89 -21.20 -4.53
CA VAL A 18 3.21 -20.57 -4.45
C VAL A 18 3.03 -19.07 -4.28
N VAL A 19 3.73 -18.50 -3.33
CA VAL A 19 3.86 -17.06 -3.21
C VAL A 19 5.33 -16.69 -3.27
N VAL A 20 5.70 -15.87 -4.25
CA VAL A 20 7.07 -15.48 -4.54
C VAL A 20 7.25 -14.00 -4.17
N SER A 21 8.05 -13.74 -3.14
CA SER A 21 8.56 -12.39 -2.90
C SER A 21 9.82 -12.20 -3.74
N ALA A 22 9.74 -11.27 -4.69
CA ALA A 22 10.75 -11.13 -5.72
C ALA A 22 11.21 -9.67 -5.80
N SER A 23 12.41 -9.39 -5.30
CA SER A 23 12.99 -8.04 -5.31
C SER A 23 13.07 -7.43 -6.72
N ALA A 24 13.18 -6.11 -6.79
CA ALA A 24 13.40 -5.40 -8.06
C ALA A 24 14.58 -6.01 -8.82
N GLY A 25 14.40 -6.25 -10.12
CA GLY A 25 15.46 -6.82 -10.96
C GLY A 25 15.76 -8.30 -10.74
N SER A 26 14.98 -9.03 -9.94
CA SER A 26 15.15 -10.48 -9.69
C SER A 26 14.64 -11.39 -10.82
N GLY A 27 14.13 -10.80 -11.92
CA GLY A 27 13.64 -11.58 -13.06
C GLY A 27 12.22 -12.12 -12.89
N LYS A 28 11.35 -11.49 -12.07
CA LYS A 28 9.94 -11.86 -11.86
C LYS A 28 9.24 -12.31 -13.14
N THR A 29 9.20 -11.42 -14.13
CA THR A 29 8.53 -11.69 -15.43
C THR A 29 9.16 -12.85 -16.19
N ALA A 30 10.50 -12.99 -16.15
CA ALA A 30 11.18 -14.10 -16.80
C ALA A 30 10.81 -15.45 -16.16
N VAL A 31 10.78 -15.52 -14.84
CA VAL A 31 10.36 -16.71 -14.08
C VAL A 31 8.91 -17.06 -14.39
N LEU A 32 8.01 -16.06 -14.44
CA LEU A 32 6.60 -16.27 -14.69
C LEU A 32 6.34 -16.77 -16.11
N VAL A 33 6.99 -16.17 -17.13
CA VAL A 33 6.89 -16.61 -18.52
C VAL A 33 7.50 -18.01 -18.70
N GLU A 34 8.65 -18.30 -18.08
CA GLU A 34 9.25 -19.63 -18.15
C GLU A 34 8.38 -20.69 -17.49
N ARG A 35 7.82 -20.41 -16.32
CA ARG A 35 6.84 -21.30 -15.66
C ARG A 35 5.66 -21.58 -16.58
N LEU A 36 5.08 -20.53 -17.20
CA LEU A 36 3.98 -20.66 -18.14
C LEU A 36 4.37 -21.56 -19.34
N CYS A 37 5.58 -21.37 -19.88
CA CYS A 37 6.08 -22.23 -20.95
C CYS A 37 6.20 -23.69 -20.50
N GLN A 38 6.71 -23.95 -19.31
CA GLN A 38 6.87 -25.32 -18.81
C GLN A 38 5.54 -26.00 -18.52
N LEU A 39 4.53 -25.26 -18.01
CA LEU A 39 3.17 -25.78 -17.86
C LEU A 39 2.60 -26.27 -19.20
N VAL A 40 2.84 -25.50 -20.27
CA VAL A 40 2.36 -25.89 -21.61
C VAL A 40 3.22 -26.99 -22.24
N LEU A 41 4.55 -26.86 -22.18
CA LEU A 41 5.47 -27.73 -22.93
C LEU A 41 5.77 -29.07 -22.25
N LYS A 42 5.95 -29.04 -20.90
CA LYS A 42 6.31 -30.24 -20.14
C LYS A 42 5.09 -30.90 -19.48
N ASP A 43 4.23 -30.09 -18.86
CA ASP A 43 3.10 -30.60 -18.09
C ASP A 43 1.87 -30.83 -18.99
N HIS A 44 1.95 -30.42 -20.25
CA HIS A 44 0.87 -30.52 -21.27
C HIS A 44 -0.45 -29.90 -20.83
N ILE A 45 -0.40 -28.86 -19.97
CA ILE A 45 -1.57 -28.08 -19.61
C ILE A 45 -1.92 -27.17 -20.79
N SER A 46 -3.14 -27.27 -21.28
CA SER A 46 -3.58 -26.44 -22.40
C SER A 46 -3.65 -24.98 -22.00
N ILE A 47 -3.21 -24.08 -22.89
CA ILE A 47 -3.08 -22.64 -22.59
C ILE A 47 -4.43 -21.99 -22.25
N ASP A 48 -5.54 -22.50 -22.78
CA ASP A 48 -6.91 -22.06 -22.47
C ASP A 48 -7.37 -22.49 -21.07
N SER A 49 -6.67 -23.46 -20.43
CA SER A 49 -6.86 -23.87 -19.04
C SER A 49 -5.94 -23.12 -18.06
N ILE A 50 -5.21 -22.12 -18.53
CA ILE A 50 -4.35 -21.28 -17.71
C ILE A 50 -4.93 -19.85 -17.67
N LEU A 51 -5.12 -19.34 -16.44
CA LEU A 51 -5.43 -17.94 -16.19
C LEU A 51 -4.16 -17.22 -15.73
N ALA A 52 -3.70 -16.22 -16.49
CA ALA A 52 -2.60 -15.36 -16.07
C ALA A 52 -3.08 -13.92 -15.96
N MET A 53 -3.03 -13.38 -14.75
CA MET A 53 -3.48 -12.03 -14.43
C MET A 53 -2.28 -11.12 -14.23
N THR A 54 -2.31 -9.96 -14.90
CA THR A 54 -1.29 -8.91 -14.79
C THR A 54 -1.94 -7.60 -14.38
N PHE A 55 -1.13 -6.65 -13.92
CA PHE A 55 -1.63 -5.33 -13.52
C PHE A 55 -1.95 -4.42 -14.73
N THR A 56 -1.21 -4.54 -15.83
CA THR A 56 -1.38 -3.70 -17.03
C THR A 56 -1.64 -4.52 -18.29
N LYS A 57 -2.35 -3.92 -19.24
CA LYS A 57 -2.60 -4.54 -20.56
C LYS A 57 -1.30 -4.79 -21.32
N ASP A 58 -0.31 -3.90 -21.16
CA ASP A 58 0.99 -4.02 -21.82
C ASP A 58 1.77 -5.22 -21.28
N ALA A 59 1.75 -5.44 -19.95
CA ALA A 59 2.36 -6.62 -19.34
C ALA A 59 1.71 -7.93 -19.82
N ALA A 60 0.39 -7.96 -19.97
CA ALA A 60 -0.32 -9.11 -20.53
C ALA A 60 0.07 -9.36 -21.99
N ALA A 61 0.15 -8.31 -22.80
CA ALA A 61 0.56 -8.40 -24.20
C ALA A 61 2.02 -8.87 -24.32
N GLU A 62 2.92 -8.35 -23.51
CA GLU A 62 4.32 -8.78 -23.45
C GLU A 62 4.45 -10.25 -23.07
N MET A 63 3.69 -10.69 -22.06
CA MET A 63 3.67 -12.10 -21.63
C MET A 63 3.21 -13.01 -22.76
N LYS A 64 2.13 -12.67 -23.49
CA LYS A 64 1.67 -13.39 -24.68
C LYS A 64 2.74 -13.44 -25.76
N ALA A 65 3.38 -12.31 -26.08
CA ALA A 65 4.41 -12.22 -27.11
C ALA A 65 5.63 -13.10 -26.77
N ARG A 66 6.10 -13.07 -25.52
CA ARG A 66 7.22 -13.90 -25.05
C ARG A 66 6.89 -15.39 -25.10
N LEU A 67 5.68 -15.78 -24.66
CA LEU A 67 5.23 -17.16 -24.75
C LEU A 67 5.15 -17.63 -26.21
N LEU A 68 4.57 -16.82 -27.11
CA LEU A 68 4.52 -17.11 -28.54
C LEU A 68 5.92 -17.32 -29.14
N SER A 69 6.89 -16.45 -28.81
CA SER A 69 8.27 -16.61 -29.26
C SER A 69 8.85 -17.97 -28.85
N LYS A 70 8.68 -18.34 -27.57
CA LYS A 70 9.16 -19.63 -27.06
C LYS A 70 8.47 -20.84 -27.67
N LEU A 71 7.17 -20.75 -27.97
CA LEU A 71 6.45 -21.82 -28.70
C LEU A 71 6.94 -21.96 -30.15
N LYS A 72 7.30 -20.86 -30.82
CA LYS A 72 7.88 -20.87 -32.17
C LYS A 72 9.27 -21.53 -32.23
N GLU A 73 10.05 -21.46 -31.16
CA GLU A 73 11.36 -22.11 -31.06
C GLU A 73 11.27 -23.64 -30.90
N GLN A 74 10.08 -24.17 -30.55
CA GLN A 74 9.87 -25.60 -30.37
C GLN A 74 9.61 -26.31 -31.74
N PRO A 75 9.86 -27.62 -31.82
CA PRO A 75 9.42 -28.42 -32.96
C PRO A 75 7.92 -28.22 -33.22
N GLN A 76 7.56 -27.85 -34.43
CA GLN A 76 6.19 -27.47 -34.83
C GLN A 76 5.27 -28.70 -34.92
N THR A 77 5.05 -29.36 -33.79
CA THR A 77 4.12 -30.47 -33.68
C THR A 77 2.67 -29.98 -33.76
N LYS A 78 1.73 -30.90 -34.01
CA LYS A 78 0.30 -30.59 -34.01
C LYS A 78 -0.13 -29.94 -32.69
N TYR A 79 0.41 -30.40 -31.55
CA TYR A 79 0.15 -29.84 -30.25
C TYR A 79 0.64 -28.37 -30.15
N ILE A 80 1.88 -28.08 -30.51
CA ILE A 80 2.44 -26.71 -30.46
C ILE A 80 1.64 -25.76 -31.34
N LEU A 81 1.30 -26.17 -32.58
CA LEU A 81 0.46 -25.35 -33.46
C LEU A 81 -0.91 -25.06 -32.88
N GLN A 82 -1.52 -26.06 -32.21
CA GLN A 82 -2.78 -25.87 -31.50
C GLN A 82 -2.62 -24.88 -30.32
N GLN A 83 -1.56 -24.99 -29.49
CA GLN A 83 -1.32 -24.05 -28.40
C GLN A 83 -1.07 -22.62 -28.89
N MET A 84 -0.36 -22.46 -30.02
CA MET A 84 -0.18 -21.13 -30.62
C MET A 84 -1.51 -20.53 -31.09
N ALA A 85 -2.41 -21.32 -31.66
CA ALA A 85 -3.75 -20.84 -32.07
C ALA A 85 -4.60 -20.44 -30.84
N LEU A 86 -4.57 -21.25 -29.78
CA LEU A 86 -5.29 -20.96 -28.53
C LEU A 86 -4.78 -19.73 -27.78
N LEU A 87 -3.51 -19.31 -28.02
CA LEU A 87 -2.91 -18.15 -27.35
C LEU A 87 -3.64 -16.83 -27.67
N GLU A 88 -4.28 -16.70 -28.81
CA GLU A 88 -5.04 -15.50 -29.17
C GLU A 88 -6.23 -15.30 -28.22
N THR A 89 -6.91 -16.39 -27.84
CA THR A 89 -8.08 -16.37 -26.95
C THR A 89 -7.74 -16.72 -25.50
N ALA A 90 -6.45 -16.95 -25.20
CA ALA A 90 -6.00 -17.32 -23.86
C ALA A 90 -6.32 -16.26 -22.81
N SER A 91 -6.67 -16.71 -21.62
CA SER A 91 -6.98 -15.88 -20.45
C SER A 91 -5.71 -15.28 -19.82
N ILE A 92 -4.93 -14.55 -20.64
CA ILE A 92 -3.77 -13.74 -20.21
C ILE A 92 -4.18 -12.28 -20.32
N SER A 93 -4.55 -11.64 -19.23
CA SER A 93 -5.17 -10.31 -19.24
C SER A 93 -5.03 -9.61 -17.88
N THR A 94 -5.50 -8.36 -17.80
CA THR A 94 -5.67 -7.71 -16.49
C THR A 94 -6.84 -8.35 -15.72
N ILE A 95 -6.84 -8.21 -14.39
CA ILE A 95 -7.94 -8.71 -13.56
C ILE A 95 -9.28 -8.08 -13.93
N ASP A 96 -9.29 -6.77 -14.26
CA ASP A 96 -10.50 -6.08 -14.73
C ASP A 96 -11.04 -6.69 -16.02
N SER A 97 -10.13 -7.01 -16.98
CA SER A 97 -10.51 -7.65 -18.23
C SER A 97 -11.07 -9.05 -18.04
N PHE A 98 -10.51 -9.79 -17.09
CA PHE A 98 -11.04 -11.09 -16.67
C PHE A 98 -12.44 -10.96 -16.04
N CYS A 99 -12.61 -10.04 -15.10
CA CYS A 99 -13.92 -9.74 -14.50
C CYS A 99 -14.95 -9.33 -15.54
N LEU A 100 -14.55 -8.44 -16.46
CA LEU A 100 -15.43 -8.03 -17.56
C LEU A 100 -15.84 -9.23 -18.45
N SER A 101 -14.95 -10.17 -18.70
CA SER A 101 -15.28 -11.36 -19.48
C SER A 101 -16.35 -12.23 -18.79
N ILE A 102 -16.28 -12.38 -17.48
CA ILE A 102 -17.30 -13.08 -16.69
C ILE A 102 -18.63 -12.33 -16.80
N VAL A 103 -18.63 -11.01 -16.57
CA VAL A 103 -19.85 -10.18 -16.69
C VAL A 103 -20.47 -10.31 -18.08
N GLN A 104 -19.66 -10.25 -19.15
CA GLN A 104 -20.16 -10.35 -20.52
C GLN A 104 -20.73 -11.72 -20.89
N ASN A 105 -20.23 -12.79 -20.29
CA ASN A 105 -20.71 -14.14 -20.55
C ASN A 105 -21.98 -14.46 -19.76
N TYR A 106 -22.14 -13.89 -18.55
CA TYR A 106 -23.24 -14.26 -17.64
C TYR A 106 -24.11 -13.06 -17.22
N TYR A 107 -24.10 -11.94 -17.98
CA TYR A 107 -24.87 -10.72 -17.69
C TYR A 107 -26.35 -11.00 -17.38
N TYR A 108 -26.94 -12.02 -18.02
CA TYR A 108 -28.35 -12.38 -17.85
C TYR A 108 -28.70 -12.93 -16.46
N LYS A 109 -27.72 -13.23 -15.62
CA LYS A 109 -27.90 -13.66 -14.22
C LYS A 109 -27.86 -12.50 -13.21
N ILE A 110 -27.54 -11.30 -13.65
CA ILE A 110 -27.50 -10.08 -12.83
C ILE A 110 -28.39 -8.99 -13.45
N PRO A 111 -28.83 -7.97 -12.69
CA PRO A 111 -29.84 -7.01 -13.16
C PRO A 111 -29.26 -5.92 -14.08
N ILE A 112 -28.51 -6.31 -15.11
CA ILE A 112 -27.95 -5.40 -16.14
C ILE A 112 -28.39 -5.84 -17.55
N SER A 113 -28.40 -4.89 -18.49
CA SER A 113 -28.68 -5.18 -19.91
C SER A 113 -27.45 -5.72 -20.61
N TYR A 114 -27.67 -6.36 -21.78
CA TYR A 114 -26.58 -6.74 -22.68
C TYR A 114 -25.74 -5.53 -23.07
N THR A 115 -26.37 -4.41 -23.41
CA THR A 115 -25.70 -3.16 -23.78
C THR A 115 -24.79 -2.69 -22.66
N MET A 116 -25.30 -2.65 -21.43
CA MET A 116 -24.56 -2.24 -20.26
C MET A 116 -23.32 -3.12 -20.03
N SER A 117 -23.43 -4.44 -20.24
CA SER A 117 -22.28 -5.36 -20.10
C SER A 117 -21.15 -5.12 -21.12
N LYS A 118 -21.41 -4.40 -22.21
CA LYS A 118 -20.46 -4.12 -23.29
C LYS A 118 -19.86 -2.72 -23.25
N GLN A 119 -20.42 -1.83 -22.41
CA GLN A 119 -20.01 -0.44 -22.40
C GLN A 119 -19.35 -0.06 -21.07
N THR A 120 -18.06 0.29 -21.17
CA THR A 120 -17.30 0.80 -20.03
C THR A 120 -17.46 2.32 -19.94
N ALA A 121 -17.78 2.82 -18.75
CA ALA A 121 -17.93 4.24 -18.50
C ALA A 121 -16.61 5.00 -18.75
N SER A 122 -16.69 6.09 -19.50
CA SER A 122 -15.60 7.06 -19.59
C SER A 122 -15.49 7.85 -18.27
N SER A 123 -14.32 8.47 -18.03
CA SER A 123 -14.11 9.31 -16.83
C SER A 123 -15.14 10.44 -16.73
N ALA A 124 -15.56 11.02 -17.88
CA ALA A 124 -16.60 12.05 -17.92
C ALA A 124 -17.97 11.52 -17.50
N GLN A 125 -18.36 10.33 -17.99
CA GLN A 125 -19.61 9.68 -17.61
C GLN A 125 -19.63 9.31 -16.12
N THR A 126 -18.52 8.75 -15.61
CA THR A 126 -18.37 8.42 -14.19
C THR A 126 -18.55 9.67 -13.32
N ARG A 127 -17.92 10.78 -13.69
CA ARG A 127 -18.02 12.04 -12.97
C ARG A 127 -19.44 12.58 -12.96
N ILE A 128 -20.11 12.66 -14.12
CA ILE A 128 -21.50 13.12 -14.24
C ILE A 128 -22.44 12.23 -13.41
N ALA A 129 -22.27 10.91 -13.50
CA ALA A 129 -23.07 9.97 -12.73
C ALA A 129 -22.88 10.19 -11.21
N PHE A 130 -21.65 10.43 -10.76
CA PHE A 130 -21.36 10.69 -9.35
C PHE A 130 -21.97 12.03 -8.87
N GLU A 131 -21.80 13.12 -9.63
CA GLU A 131 -22.37 14.43 -9.29
C GLU A 131 -23.90 14.38 -9.19
N ASN A 132 -24.57 13.68 -10.11
CA ASN A 132 -26.02 13.47 -10.05
C ASN A 132 -26.42 12.62 -8.84
N ALA A 133 -25.69 11.54 -8.60
CA ALA A 133 -25.94 10.65 -7.47
C ALA A 133 -25.80 11.39 -6.13
N TYR A 134 -24.79 12.24 -6.00
CA TYR A 134 -24.56 13.04 -4.81
C TYR A 134 -25.73 14.00 -4.54
N LYS A 135 -26.23 14.70 -5.57
CA LYS A 135 -27.39 15.59 -5.44
C LYS A 135 -28.64 14.82 -4.97
N HIS A 136 -28.95 13.70 -5.62
CA HIS A 136 -30.10 12.87 -5.24
C HIS A 136 -29.94 12.27 -3.82
N ALA A 137 -28.72 11.94 -3.43
CA ALA A 137 -28.47 11.42 -2.10
C ALA A 137 -28.72 12.47 -1.00
N ILE A 138 -28.32 13.73 -1.23
CA ILE A 138 -28.62 14.84 -0.31
C ILE A 138 -30.13 15.09 -0.23
N GLU A 139 -30.82 15.12 -1.36
CA GLU A 139 -32.28 15.31 -1.39
C GLU A 139 -33.05 14.21 -0.65
N ALA A 140 -32.50 13.00 -0.61
CA ALA A 140 -33.04 11.84 0.08
C ALA A 140 -32.63 11.68 1.54
N LEU A 141 -31.73 12.56 2.03
CA LEU A 141 -31.25 12.55 3.41
C LEU A 141 -32.12 13.48 4.29
N ASP A 142 -32.11 13.23 5.60
CA ASP A 142 -32.69 14.19 6.53
C ASP A 142 -31.95 15.54 6.46
N LEU A 143 -32.69 16.61 6.19
CA LEU A 143 -32.10 17.94 5.98
C LEU A 143 -31.37 18.46 7.22
N ASN A 144 -31.87 18.15 8.42
CA ASN A 144 -31.24 18.59 9.66
C ASN A 144 -29.93 17.84 9.89
N ALA A 145 -29.93 16.51 9.68
CA ALA A 145 -28.72 15.68 9.80
C ALA A 145 -27.64 16.12 8.81
N TYR A 146 -28.01 16.37 7.56
CA TYR A 146 -27.06 16.89 6.56
C TYR A 146 -26.53 18.29 6.92
N THR A 147 -27.40 19.17 7.41
CA THR A 147 -26.98 20.51 7.84
C THR A 147 -25.98 20.45 9.00
N GLN A 148 -26.20 19.58 9.99
CA GLN A 148 -25.27 19.38 11.10
C GLN A 148 -23.92 18.85 10.61
N LEU A 149 -23.92 17.86 9.71
CA LEU A 149 -22.71 17.32 9.08
C LEU A 149 -21.94 18.43 8.35
N LYS A 150 -22.63 19.23 7.53
CA LYS A 150 -22.04 20.34 6.78
C LYS A 150 -21.44 21.41 7.72
N MET A 151 -22.17 21.80 8.77
CA MET A 151 -21.68 22.76 9.77
C MET A 151 -20.43 22.25 10.48
N TYR A 152 -20.38 20.97 10.83
CA TYR A 152 -19.22 20.36 11.43
C TYR A 152 -17.99 20.46 10.51
N PHE A 153 -18.09 20.07 9.24
CA PHE A 153 -17.00 20.21 8.28
C PHE A 153 -16.56 21.67 8.09
N HIS A 154 -17.53 22.59 8.02
CA HIS A 154 -17.25 24.03 7.88
C HIS A 154 -16.50 24.60 9.10
N SER A 155 -16.72 24.07 10.31
CA SER A 155 -16.00 24.51 11.51
C SER A 155 -14.48 24.22 11.44
N PHE A 156 -14.07 23.29 10.59
CA PHE A 156 -12.67 22.98 10.26
C PHE A 156 -12.21 23.61 8.93
N GLY A 157 -12.94 24.58 8.40
CA GLY A 157 -12.60 25.25 7.13
C GLY A 157 -12.76 24.37 5.88
N LYS A 158 -13.52 23.26 6.00
CA LYS A 158 -13.80 22.35 4.87
C LYS A 158 -15.02 22.79 4.11
N THR A 159 -15.00 22.56 2.79
CA THR A 159 -16.08 22.91 1.87
C THR A 159 -16.97 21.70 1.56
N GLU A 160 -18.01 21.92 0.77
CA GLU A 160 -18.84 20.83 0.27
C GLU A 160 -18.09 19.93 -0.72
N GLU A 161 -17.13 20.48 -1.46
CA GLU A 161 -16.23 19.69 -2.33
C GLU A 161 -15.34 18.74 -1.51
N ASP A 162 -14.91 19.18 -0.32
CA ASP A 162 -14.17 18.29 0.60
C ASP A 162 -15.05 17.15 1.09
N ILE A 163 -16.34 17.39 1.40
CA ILE A 163 -17.29 16.34 1.80
C ILE A 163 -17.48 15.33 0.66
N GLN A 164 -17.63 15.80 -0.57
CA GLN A 164 -17.70 14.93 -1.75
C GLN A 164 -16.46 14.04 -1.86
N LYS A 165 -15.28 14.62 -1.70
CA LYS A 165 -14.02 13.88 -1.75
C LYS A 165 -13.92 12.83 -0.65
N TYR A 166 -14.34 13.14 0.59
CA TYR A 166 -14.38 12.12 1.66
C TYR A 166 -15.31 10.97 1.32
N ILE A 167 -16.46 11.25 0.67
CA ILE A 167 -17.40 10.22 0.22
C ILE A 167 -16.77 9.37 -0.89
N GLU A 168 -16.05 9.97 -1.85
CA GLU A 168 -15.30 9.24 -2.88
C GLU A 168 -14.26 8.33 -2.25
N ASP A 169 -13.50 8.81 -1.27
CA ASP A 169 -12.48 8.02 -0.55
C ASP A 169 -13.12 6.84 0.21
N ILE A 170 -14.25 7.08 0.90
CA ILE A 170 -15.00 6.01 1.57
C ILE A 170 -15.53 5.00 0.55
N LEU A 171 -16.10 5.46 -0.57
CA LEU A 171 -16.58 4.57 -1.64
C LEU A 171 -15.44 3.74 -2.23
N ALA A 172 -14.25 4.30 -2.41
CA ALA A 172 -13.08 3.56 -2.87
C ALA A 172 -12.74 2.41 -1.90
N ILE A 173 -12.77 2.67 -0.58
CA ILE A 173 -12.56 1.63 0.43
C ILE A 173 -13.68 0.57 0.37
N LEU A 174 -14.94 0.98 0.28
CA LEU A 174 -16.07 0.03 0.23
C LEU A 174 -16.04 -0.82 -1.04
N ASN A 175 -15.63 -0.23 -2.17
CA ASN A 175 -15.54 -0.93 -3.46
C ASN A 175 -14.38 -1.93 -3.52
N SER A 176 -13.34 -1.78 -2.69
CA SER A 176 -12.26 -2.77 -2.58
C SER A 176 -12.63 -4.01 -1.76
N LYS A 177 -13.86 -4.08 -1.24
CA LYS A 177 -14.37 -5.13 -0.35
C LYS A 177 -15.60 -5.80 -0.93
N SER A 178 -15.85 -7.05 -0.53
CA SER A 178 -17.18 -7.64 -0.75
C SER A 178 -18.26 -6.85 0.02
N GLU A 179 -19.53 -6.98 -0.40
CA GLU A 179 -20.62 -6.27 0.29
C GLU A 179 -20.70 -6.58 1.79
N ASP A 180 -20.44 -7.82 2.18
CA ASP A 180 -20.50 -8.23 3.59
C ASP A 180 -19.31 -7.66 4.37
N ASP A 181 -18.10 -7.67 3.81
CA ASP A 181 -16.94 -7.05 4.46
C ASP A 181 -17.10 -5.53 4.56
N ALA A 182 -17.67 -4.89 3.55
CA ALA A 182 -17.98 -3.47 3.57
C ALA A 182 -18.97 -3.11 4.71
N LYS A 183 -20.02 -3.92 4.89
CA LYS A 183 -20.96 -3.76 6.03
C LYS A 183 -20.26 -3.95 7.38
N VAL A 184 -19.40 -4.96 7.51
CA VAL A 184 -18.61 -5.18 8.72
C VAL A 184 -17.68 -4.01 8.99
N TRP A 185 -17.00 -3.51 7.97
CA TRP A 185 -16.10 -2.37 8.09
C TRP A 185 -16.84 -1.11 8.58
N ILE A 186 -17.98 -0.76 7.96
CA ILE A 186 -18.84 0.37 8.39
C ILE A 186 -19.23 0.20 9.87
N LYS A 187 -19.73 -1.00 10.23
CA LYS A 187 -20.16 -1.29 11.61
C LYS A 187 -19.02 -1.14 12.62
N ASN A 188 -17.82 -1.57 12.27
CA ASN A 188 -16.65 -1.44 13.14
C ASN A 188 -16.24 0.03 13.33
N ILE A 189 -16.28 0.85 12.26
CA ILE A 189 -16.04 2.29 12.37
C ILE A 189 -17.10 2.96 13.25
N GLN A 190 -18.39 2.69 13.02
CA GLN A 190 -19.47 3.25 13.84
C GLN A 190 -19.36 2.83 15.32
N ALA A 191 -18.96 1.59 15.59
CA ALA A 191 -18.75 1.09 16.94
C ALA A 191 -17.55 1.78 17.62
N SER A 192 -16.50 2.14 16.88
CA SER A 192 -15.33 2.82 17.46
C SER A 192 -15.66 4.20 18.06
N TYR A 193 -16.79 4.77 17.70
CA TYR A 193 -17.33 6.01 18.31
C TYR A 193 -18.15 5.77 19.59
N THR A 194 -18.18 4.57 20.12
CA THR A 194 -18.92 4.23 21.36
C THR A 194 -18.01 3.84 22.53
N TYR A 195 -16.74 3.59 22.27
CA TYR A 195 -15.75 3.21 23.29
C TYR A 195 -14.37 3.77 22.92
N LEU A 196 -13.48 3.84 23.91
CA LEU A 196 -12.08 4.13 23.67
C LEU A 196 -11.44 2.95 22.96
N ASN A 197 -10.98 3.17 21.73
CA ASN A 197 -10.37 2.10 20.93
C ASN A 197 -9.04 1.69 21.56
N PRO A 198 -8.85 0.41 21.96
CA PRO A 198 -7.61 -0.06 22.56
C PRO A 198 -6.38 0.18 21.68
N THR A 199 -6.49 -0.03 20.39
CA THR A 199 -5.40 0.21 19.44
C THR A 199 -5.00 1.69 19.41
N LEU A 200 -5.97 2.62 19.46
CA LEU A 200 -5.68 4.05 19.55
C LEU A 200 -4.95 4.38 20.85
N MET A 201 -5.36 3.77 21.95
CA MET A 201 -4.70 3.97 23.26
C MET A 201 -3.26 3.42 23.27
N GLU A 202 -3.03 2.28 22.61
CA GLU A 202 -1.69 1.73 22.41
C GLU A 202 -0.81 2.68 21.56
N TYR A 203 -1.34 3.22 20.46
CA TYR A 203 -0.62 4.21 19.65
C TYR A 203 -0.33 5.50 20.44
N ALA A 204 -1.29 6.00 21.21
CA ALA A 204 -1.08 7.17 22.05
C ALA A 204 0.03 6.91 23.08
N LEU A 205 -0.01 5.78 23.78
CA LEU A 205 1.02 5.38 24.73
C LEU A 205 2.40 5.30 24.07
N LYS A 206 2.50 4.68 22.91
CA LYS A 206 3.74 4.57 22.15
C LYS A 206 4.28 5.94 21.70
N TYR A 207 3.39 6.83 21.24
CA TYR A 207 3.76 8.21 20.91
C TYR A 207 4.40 8.91 22.09
N PHE A 208 3.78 8.83 23.28
CA PHE A 208 4.31 9.46 24.49
C PHE A 208 5.59 8.80 24.98
N HIS A 209 5.71 7.48 24.90
CA HIS A 209 6.96 6.78 25.21
C HIS A 209 8.12 7.23 24.33
N ASN A 210 7.92 7.43 23.03
CA ASN A 210 8.96 7.91 22.14
C ASN A 210 9.45 9.32 22.53
N HIS A 211 8.54 10.21 22.92
CA HIS A 211 8.93 11.53 23.41
C HIS A 211 9.66 11.46 24.77
N CYS A 212 9.20 10.63 25.70
CA CYS A 212 9.89 10.41 26.97
C CYS A 212 11.26 9.79 26.79
N LEU A 213 11.42 8.86 25.83
CA LEU A 213 12.72 8.26 25.50
C LEU A 213 13.69 9.32 24.99
N ALA A 214 13.28 10.15 24.04
CA ALA A 214 14.11 11.25 23.55
C ALA A 214 14.51 12.25 24.65
N MET A 215 13.59 12.56 25.57
CA MET A 215 13.88 13.39 26.74
C MET A 215 14.89 12.71 27.67
N SER A 216 14.76 11.40 27.89
CA SER A 216 15.65 10.58 28.70
C SER A 216 17.06 10.55 28.13
N GLU A 217 17.19 10.32 26.80
CA GLU A 217 18.49 10.34 26.08
C GLU A 217 19.20 11.70 26.21
N ILE A 218 18.46 12.81 26.12
CA ILE A 218 19.02 14.15 26.36
C ILE A 218 19.57 14.28 27.80
N LEU A 219 18.86 13.76 28.79
CA LEU A 219 19.34 13.80 30.17
C LEU A 219 20.55 12.91 30.39
N ASP A 220 20.60 11.73 29.76
CA ASP A 220 21.77 10.83 29.82
C ASP A 220 23.04 11.50 29.28
N GLU A 221 22.93 12.37 28.27
CA GLU A 221 24.04 13.16 27.77
C GLU A 221 24.42 14.31 28.70
N VAL A 222 23.44 15.01 29.28
CA VAL A 222 23.66 16.26 30.02
C VAL A 222 24.05 16.03 31.48
N ILE A 223 23.46 15.05 32.18
CA ILE A 223 23.70 14.77 33.59
C ILE A 223 25.20 14.61 33.91
N PRO A 224 26.00 13.86 33.12
CA PRO A 224 27.43 13.72 33.36
C PRO A 224 28.24 15.02 33.21
N MET A 225 27.69 16.04 32.53
CA MET A 225 28.37 17.28 32.22
C MET A 225 28.14 18.39 33.29
N ILE A 226 27.21 18.19 34.22
CA ILE A 226 26.81 19.22 35.20
C ILE A 226 27.24 18.83 36.61
N SER A 227 27.65 19.82 37.41
CA SER A 227 28.18 19.58 38.76
C SER A 227 27.11 19.37 39.85
N LYS A 228 25.87 19.78 39.59
CA LYS A 228 24.71 19.60 40.47
C LYS A 228 23.59 18.94 39.67
N SER A 229 23.61 17.62 39.57
CA SER A 229 22.73 16.82 38.74
C SER A 229 21.41 16.41 39.42
N GLU A 230 21.29 16.56 40.72
CA GLU A 230 20.17 16.02 41.53
C GLU A 230 18.79 16.32 40.96
N ASP A 231 18.52 17.56 40.53
CA ASP A 231 17.24 17.95 39.92
C ASP A 231 16.97 17.21 38.59
N TYR A 232 18.01 16.94 37.83
CA TYR A 232 17.92 16.25 36.53
C TYR A 232 17.87 14.73 36.70
N GLU A 233 18.51 14.17 37.74
CA GLU A 233 18.38 12.76 38.13
C GLU A 233 16.97 12.43 38.59
N ILE A 234 16.33 13.34 39.36
CA ILE A 234 14.92 13.23 39.75
C ILE A 234 14.04 13.23 38.50
N LYS A 235 14.33 14.12 37.52
CA LYS A 235 13.62 14.19 36.26
C LYS A 235 13.74 12.88 35.49
N GLN A 236 14.95 12.31 35.43
CA GLN A 236 15.24 11.02 34.79
C GLN A 236 14.48 9.85 35.43
N ASP A 237 14.40 9.83 36.77
CA ASP A 237 13.65 8.79 37.51
C ASP A 237 12.14 8.84 37.15
N TYR A 238 11.55 10.03 37.06
CA TYR A 238 10.15 10.18 36.66
C TYR A 238 9.94 9.78 35.17
N LEU A 239 10.84 10.13 34.26
CA LEU A 239 10.75 9.71 32.88
C LEU A 239 10.87 8.19 32.76
N SER A 240 11.74 7.54 33.54
CA SER A 240 11.83 6.10 33.63
C SER A 240 10.51 5.45 34.07
N LYS A 241 9.81 6.05 35.03
CA LYS A 241 8.47 5.59 35.46
C LYS A 241 7.44 5.76 34.35
N CYS A 242 7.48 6.85 33.58
CA CYS A 242 6.63 7.05 32.42
C CYS A 242 6.89 5.98 31.35
N LEU A 243 8.16 5.68 31.06
CA LEU A 243 8.55 4.65 30.08
C LEU A 243 8.16 3.22 30.48
N ASN A 244 8.04 2.95 31.79
CA ASN A 244 7.60 1.66 32.32
C ASN A 244 6.07 1.52 32.40
N ALA A 245 5.31 2.57 32.11
CA ALA A 245 3.86 2.51 32.11
C ALA A 245 3.34 1.56 31.05
N SER A 246 2.44 0.65 31.42
CA SER A 246 1.88 -0.36 30.52
C SER A 246 0.54 0.07 29.89
N THR A 247 -0.08 1.13 30.41
CA THR A 247 -1.35 1.69 29.92
C THR A 247 -1.26 3.20 29.80
N TYR A 248 -2.13 3.78 28.96
CA TYR A 248 -2.24 5.23 28.82
C TYR A 248 -2.58 5.93 30.16
N SER A 249 -3.56 5.40 30.92
CA SER A 249 -3.93 5.95 32.23
C SER A 249 -2.77 5.97 33.23
N ASP A 250 -1.97 4.89 33.27
CA ASP A 250 -0.78 4.80 34.11
C ASP A 250 0.28 5.80 33.65
N PHE A 251 0.55 5.87 32.33
CA PHE A 251 1.45 6.88 31.77
C PHE A 251 1.03 8.30 32.18
N LYS A 252 -0.25 8.64 31.96
CA LYS A 252 -0.79 9.96 32.33
C LYS A 252 -0.55 10.29 33.77
N ALA A 253 -0.86 9.36 34.69
CA ALA A 253 -0.65 9.56 36.13
C ALA A 253 0.84 9.79 36.46
N GLN A 254 1.77 9.03 35.86
CA GLN A 254 3.21 9.20 36.08
C GLN A 254 3.71 10.53 35.50
N PHE A 255 3.20 10.93 34.33
CA PHE A 255 3.62 12.17 33.70
C PHE A 255 3.08 13.42 34.43
N GLU A 256 1.87 13.35 34.97
CA GLU A 256 1.36 14.40 35.88
C GLU A 256 2.22 14.56 37.13
N LEU A 257 2.70 13.45 37.71
CA LEU A 257 3.66 13.48 38.82
C LEU A 257 5.00 14.07 38.40
N TYR A 258 5.49 13.73 37.18
CA TYR A 258 6.68 14.33 36.58
C TYR A 258 6.53 15.86 36.51
N LEU A 259 5.45 16.37 35.94
CA LEU A 259 5.21 17.82 35.82
C LEU A 259 5.14 18.54 37.16
N LYS A 260 4.55 17.87 38.17
CA LYS A 260 4.39 18.45 39.52
C LYS A 260 5.68 18.49 40.33
N ASN A 261 6.54 17.48 40.16
CA ASN A 261 7.68 17.25 41.05
C ASN A 261 9.05 17.58 40.43
N THR A 262 9.09 18.00 39.16
CA THR A 262 10.34 18.35 38.50
C THR A 262 10.40 19.82 38.09
N ILE A 263 11.62 20.36 38.02
CA ILE A 263 11.86 21.72 37.55
C ILE A 263 12.00 21.77 36.04
N GLY A 264 11.76 22.92 35.40
CA GLY A 264 12.04 23.12 34.00
C GLY A 264 13.53 22.98 33.64
N PHE A 265 13.82 22.48 32.44
CA PHE A 265 15.19 22.38 31.95
C PHE A 265 15.76 23.80 31.70
N LYS A 266 16.92 24.13 32.31
CA LYS A 266 17.53 25.45 32.24
C LYS A 266 18.45 25.59 31.03
N LYS A 267 18.45 26.77 30.40
CA LYS A 267 19.37 27.10 29.28
C LYS A 267 20.82 27.16 29.71
N THR A 268 21.07 27.67 30.92
CA THR A 268 22.41 27.85 31.44
C THR A 268 22.51 27.10 32.77
N ILE A 269 23.47 26.20 32.86
CA ILE A 269 23.79 25.40 34.04
C ILE A 269 25.29 25.54 34.26
N ASP A 270 25.73 25.82 35.50
CA ASP A 270 27.15 25.98 35.84
C ASP A 270 27.92 26.99 34.95
N LYS A 271 27.24 28.03 34.48
CA LYS A 271 27.74 29.04 33.52
C LYS A 271 28.01 28.50 32.07
N VAL A 272 27.61 27.27 31.78
CA VAL A 272 27.68 26.65 30.45
C VAL A 272 26.32 26.75 29.76
N ASP A 273 26.32 27.03 28.45
CA ASP A 273 25.10 27.14 27.64
C ASP A 273 24.66 25.76 27.14
N TYR A 274 23.46 25.35 27.53
CA TYR A 274 22.78 24.13 27.11
C TYR A 274 21.53 24.42 26.26
N SER A 275 21.45 25.58 25.63
CA SER A 275 20.26 26.03 24.87
C SER A 275 19.79 25.00 23.84
N LYS A 276 20.70 24.33 23.16
CA LYS A 276 20.37 23.30 22.17
C LYS A 276 19.62 22.12 22.80
N TYR A 277 20.14 21.59 23.88
CA TYR A 277 19.50 20.50 24.63
C TYR A 277 18.17 20.93 25.24
N GLN A 278 18.12 22.12 25.82
CA GLN A 278 16.91 22.68 26.41
C GLN A 278 15.80 22.88 25.36
N THR A 279 16.12 23.33 24.17
CA THR A 279 15.14 23.53 23.09
C THR A 279 14.55 22.18 22.67
N SER A 280 15.39 21.18 22.38
CA SER A 280 14.94 19.85 21.99
C SER A 280 14.14 19.18 23.09
N PHE A 281 14.63 19.23 24.33
CA PHE A 281 13.93 18.66 25.50
C PHE A 281 12.52 19.27 25.64
N LYS A 282 12.42 20.60 25.53
CA LYS A 282 11.16 21.33 25.67
C LYS A 282 10.19 21.05 24.53
N GLU A 283 10.68 20.83 23.32
CA GLU A 283 9.85 20.43 22.18
C GLU A 283 9.15 19.09 22.46
N HIS A 284 9.89 18.09 22.97
CA HIS A 284 9.31 16.79 23.34
C HIS A 284 8.34 16.90 24.52
N GLU A 285 8.71 17.63 25.58
CA GLU A 285 7.85 17.88 26.76
C GLU A 285 6.54 18.57 26.36
N THR A 286 6.62 19.60 25.51
CA THR A 286 5.45 20.32 24.98
C THR A 286 4.58 19.42 24.12
N SER A 287 5.17 18.58 23.29
CA SER A 287 4.42 17.61 22.47
C SER A 287 3.60 16.65 23.32
N ILE A 288 4.12 16.23 24.49
CA ILE A 288 3.33 15.40 25.41
C ILE A 288 2.21 16.24 26.03
N VAL A 289 2.54 17.41 26.60
CA VAL A 289 1.56 18.26 27.31
C VAL A 289 0.38 18.66 26.42
N GLU A 290 0.65 19.05 25.17
CA GLU A 290 -0.39 19.48 24.23
C GLU A 290 -1.29 18.35 23.73
N ASN A 291 -0.79 17.11 23.76
CA ASN A 291 -1.52 15.94 23.27
C ASN A 291 -2.05 15.03 24.38
N LEU A 292 -1.72 15.32 25.64
CA LEU A 292 -2.24 14.57 26.78
C LEU A 292 -3.73 14.88 26.95
N PHE A 293 -4.57 13.86 27.01
CA PHE A 293 -6.01 14.04 27.09
C PHE A 293 -6.64 13.33 28.29
N ASP A 294 -7.84 13.76 28.66
CA ASP A 294 -8.67 13.07 29.63
C ASP A 294 -9.52 12.01 28.95
N GLU A 295 -9.42 10.75 29.38
CA GLU A 295 -10.08 9.62 28.72
C GLU A 295 -11.61 9.72 28.76
N GLU A 296 -12.17 10.19 29.88
CA GLU A 296 -13.61 10.36 30.04
C GLU A 296 -14.13 11.51 29.15
N PHE A 297 -13.42 12.63 29.16
CA PHE A 297 -13.75 13.76 28.29
C PHE A 297 -13.64 13.37 26.81
N TYR A 298 -12.54 12.70 26.42
CA TYR A 298 -12.34 12.25 25.06
C TYR A 298 -13.41 11.24 24.62
N LEU A 299 -13.81 10.30 25.50
CA LEU A 299 -14.89 9.36 25.20
C LEU A 299 -16.22 10.08 24.98
N LYS A 300 -16.56 11.07 25.81
CA LYS A 300 -17.78 11.88 25.64
C LYS A 300 -17.75 12.67 24.34
N ASP A 301 -16.58 13.21 23.97
CA ASP A 301 -16.39 13.95 22.74
C ASP A 301 -16.61 13.07 21.51
N ILE A 302 -15.93 11.92 21.40
CA ILE A 302 -16.15 10.99 20.28
C ILE A 302 -17.58 10.47 20.21
N GLN A 303 -18.22 10.17 21.34
CA GLN A 303 -19.63 9.75 21.38
C GLN A 303 -20.56 10.85 20.88
N SER A 304 -20.26 12.11 21.15
CA SER A 304 -21.04 13.26 20.67
C SER A 304 -21.04 13.38 19.14
N HIS A 305 -19.97 12.90 18.49
CA HIS A 305 -19.81 12.93 17.03
C HIS A 305 -20.36 11.70 16.32
N LYS A 306 -20.81 10.67 17.06
CA LYS A 306 -21.31 9.42 16.48
C LYS A 306 -22.41 9.65 15.43
N HIS A 307 -23.36 10.55 15.74
CA HIS A 307 -24.46 10.86 14.83
C HIS A 307 -23.98 11.44 13.47
N LEU A 308 -22.86 12.20 13.47
CA LEU A 308 -22.27 12.75 12.24
C LEU A 308 -21.67 11.63 11.39
N ILE A 309 -21.01 10.67 12.03
CA ILE A 309 -20.46 9.49 11.35
C ILE A 309 -21.58 8.61 10.78
N ASP A 310 -22.64 8.39 11.55
CA ASP A 310 -23.82 7.66 11.07
C ASP A 310 -24.43 8.37 9.84
N THR A 311 -24.58 9.69 9.88
CA THR A 311 -25.05 10.50 8.76
C THR A 311 -24.11 10.42 7.55
N LEU A 312 -22.80 10.47 7.76
CA LEU A 312 -21.81 10.36 6.69
C LEU A 312 -21.91 9.00 5.97
N PHE A 313 -22.04 7.91 6.72
CA PHE A 313 -22.23 6.58 6.13
C PHE A 313 -23.60 6.41 5.47
N GLU A 314 -24.65 7.00 6.01
CA GLU A 314 -25.97 7.01 5.36
C GLU A 314 -25.89 7.74 4.02
N LEU A 315 -25.28 8.93 3.99
CA LEU A 315 -25.07 9.69 2.76
C LEU A 315 -24.23 8.88 1.75
N THR A 316 -23.14 8.27 2.20
CA THR A 316 -22.29 7.44 1.35
C THR A 316 -23.06 6.27 0.73
N ASN A 317 -23.88 5.57 1.52
CA ASN A 317 -24.71 4.47 1.02
C ASN A 317 -25.77 4.95 0.02
N LYS A 318 -26.38 6.11 0.25
CA LYS A 318 -27.31 6.73 -0.71
C LYS A 318 -26.59 7.13 -1.99
N VAL A 319 -25.41 7.74 -1.90
CA VAL A 319 -24.58 8.06 -3.08
C VAL A 319 -24.24 6.79 -3.85
N LYS A 320 -23.81 5.72 -3.20
CA LYS A 320 -23.53 4.42 -3.84
C LYS A 320 -24.75 3.90 -4.62
N LEU A 321 -25.92 3.94 -3.99
CA LEU A 321 -27.17 3.49 -4.61
C LEU A 321 -27.53 4.33 -5.85
N TYR A 322 -27.57 5.67 -5.71
CA TYR A 322 -27.91 6.55 -6.83
C TYR A 322 -26.84 6.52 -7.92
N PHE A 323 -25.57 6.34 -7.59
CA PHE A 323 -24.50 6.20 -8.56
C PHE A 323 -24.69 4.96 -9.45
N GLN A 324 -25.09 3.84 -8.86
CA GLN A 324 -25.44 2.64 -9.63
C GLN A 324 -26.66 2.89 -10.53
N LEU A 325 -27.68 3.63 -10.05
CA LEU A 325 -28.86 3.98 -10.85
C LEU A 325 -28.50 4.91 -12.01
N GLU A 326 -27.63 5.89 -11.81
CA GLU A 326 -27.18 6.80 -12.88
C GLU A 326 -26.37 6.05 -13.94
N LYS A 327 -25.44 5.17 -13.54
CA LYS A 327 -24.71 4.29 -14.48
C LYS A 327 -25.67 3.38 -15.27
N LYS A 328 -26.71 2.86 -14.61
CA LYS A 328 -27.73 2.05 -15.28
C LYS A 328 -28.54 2.85 -16.30
N LYS A 329 -28.90 4.12 -16.03
CA LYS A 329 -29.56 5.02 -16.99
C LYS A 329 -28.67 5.29 -18.21
N MET A 330 -27.36 5.39 -18.01
CA MET A 330 -26.37 5.58 -19.08
C MET A 330 -26.00 4.29 -19.79
N GLU A 331 -26.51 3.14 -19.34
CA GLU A 331 -26.17 1.79 -19.83
C GLU A 331 -24.65 1.49 -19.82
N VAL A 332 -23.93 1.91 -18.77
CA VAL A 332 -22.48 1.72 -18.61
C VAL A 332 -22.13 1.05 -17.29
N ILE A 333 -20.98 0.37 -17.25
CA ILE A 333 -20.34 -0.15 -16.05
C ILE A 333 -18.95 0.47 -15.89
N ASP A 334 -18.51 0.71 -14.66
CA ASP A 334 -17.13 1.09 -14.37
C ASP A 334 -16.27 -0.12 -13.91
N PHE A 335 -14.99 0.11 -13.62
CA PHE A 335 -14.09 -0.96 -13.19
C PHE A 335 -14.53 -1.62 -11.88
N ASN A 336 -15.06 -0.85 -10.93
CA ASN A 336 -15.58 -1.38 -9.66
C ASN A 336 -16.80 -2.29 -9.91
N ASP A 337 -17.69 -1.89 -10.82
CA ASP A 337 -18.84 -2.73 -11.19
C ASP A 337 -18.39 -4.07 -11.80
N MET A 338 -17.33 -4.06 -12.63
CA MET A 338 -16.79 -5.30 -13.23
C MET A 338 -16.37 -6.29 -12.16
N GLU A 339 -15.63 -5.82 -11.14
CA GLU A 339 -15.18 -6.66 -10.03
C GLU A 339 -16.35 -7.16 -9.16
N HIS A 340 -17.25 -6.27 -8.76
CA HIS A 340 -18.41 -6.62 -7.93
C HIS A 340 -19.36 -7.58 -8.63
N PHE A 341 -19.68 -7.33 -9.90
CA PHE A 341 -20.55 -8.22 -10.67
C PHE A 341 -19.88 -9.57 -10.94
N ALA A 342 -18.59 -9.60 -11.24
CA ALA A 342 -17.86 -10.85 -11.37
C ALA A 342 -17.87 -11.64 -10.07
N TYR A 343 -17.61 -10.98 -8.92
CA TYR A 343 -17.68 -11.63 -7.62
C TYR A 343 -19.09 -12.17 -7.32
N GLN A 344 -20.13 -11.38 -7.59
CA GLN A 344 -21.53 -11.82 -7.43
C GLN A 344 -21.85 -13.03 -8.31
N LEU A 345 -21.44 -13.01 -9.58
CA LEU A 345 -21.64 -14.13 -10.51
C LEU A 345 -20.90 -15.39 -10.07
N LEU A 346 -19.71 -15.26 -9.51
CA LEU A 346 -18.92 -16.37 -8.98
C LEU A 346 -19.49 -16.97 -7.67
N GLN A 347 -20.53 -16.37 -7.06
CA GLN A 347 -21.30 -17.00 -6.00
C GLN A 347 -22.36 -17.97 -6.54
N ASP A 348 -22.70 -17.91 -7.85
CA ASP A 348 -23.55 -18.91 -8.50
C ASP A 348 -22.78 -20.24 -8.62
N PRO A 349 -23.31 -21.36 -8.05
CA PRO A 349 -22.60 -22.63 -8.05
C PRO A 349 -22.21 -23.15 -9.44
N MET A 350 -23.03 -22.89 -10.47
CA MET A 350 -22.77 -23.35 -11.83
C MET A 350 -21.58 -22.59 -12.44
N ILE A 351 -21.54 -21.26 -12.27
CA ILE A 351 -20.44 -20.43 -12.79
C ILE A 351 -19.14 -20.74 -12.05
N LYS A 352 -19.24 -20.88 -10.72
CA LYS A 352 -18.10 -21.27 -9.89
C LYS A 352 -17.51 -22.60 -10.32
N GLU A 353 -18.34 -23.61 -10.50
CA GLU A 353 -17.91 -24.95 -10.94
C GLU A 353 -17.31 -24.91 -12.36
N GLU A 354 -17.90 -24.15 -13.27
CA GLU A 354 -17.35 -23.97 -14.61
C GLU A 354 -15.96 -23.34 -14.60
N MET A 355 -15.75 -22.26 -13.81
CA MET A 355 -14.45 -21.62 -13.67
C MET A 355 -13.44 -22.53 -12.97
N TYR A 356 -13.86 -23.25 -11.92
CA TYR A 356 -13.06 -24.24 -11.21
C TYR A 356 -12.56 -25.33 -12.16
N ASN A 357 -13.44 -25.90 -12.99
CA ASN A 357 -13.09 -26.96 -13.92
C ASN A 357 -12.26 -26.44 -15.11
N LYS A 358 -12.44 -25.19 -15.51
CA LYS A 358 -11.73 -24.59 -16.62
C LYS A 358 -10.27 -24.29 -16.28
N TYR A 359 -9.99 -23.70 -15.14
CA TYR A 359 -8.66 -23.19 -14.83
C TYR A 359 -7.85 -24.16 -13.96
N GLN A 360 -6.96 -24.92 -14.60
CA GLN A 360 -6.03 -25.83 -13.91
C GLN A 360 -4.89 -25.10 -13.22
N MET A 361 -4.53 -23.89 -13.69
CA MET A 361 -3.48 -23.06 -13.11
C MET A 361 -3.86 -21.59 -13.19
N ILE A 362 -3.62 -20.86 -12.10
CA ILE A 362 -3.82 -19.42 -11.97
C ILE A 362 -2.48 -18.77 -11.63
N LEU A 363 -2.04 -17.81 -12.42
CA LEU A 363 -0.83 -17.02 -12.19
C LEU A 363 -1.23 -15.58 -11.95
N VAL A 364 -0.68 -14.94 -10.91
CA VAL A 364 -0.96 -13.55 -10.57
C VAL A 364 0.35 -12.80 -10.46
N ASP A 365 0.54 -11.84 -11.35
CA ASP A 365 1.68 -10.92 -11.35
C ASP A 365 1.36 -9.66 -10.55
N GLU A 366 2.39 -8.99 -10.02
CA GLU A 366 2.29 -7.78 -9.18
C GLU A 366 1.26 -7.94 -8.03
N PHE A 367 1.32 -9.11 -7.37
CA PHE A 367 0.33 -9.50 -6.36
C PHE A 367 0.25 -8.54 -5.17
N GLN A 368 1.30 -7.75 -4.89
CA GLN A 368 1.30 -6.71 -3.86
C GLN A 368 0.28 -5.58 -4.13
N ASP A 369 -0.18 -5.44 -5.38
CA ASP A 369 -1.12 -4.40 -5.78
C ASP A 369 -2.59 -4.90 -5.81
N THR A 370 -2.84 -6.11 -5.32
CA THR A 370 -4.16 -6.72 -5.25
C THR A 370 -4.96 -6.16 -4.05
N ASN A 371 -6.25 -5.91 -4.24
CA ASN A 371 -7.19 -5.55 -3.19
C ASN A 371 -7.94 -6.78 -2.61
N GLU A 372 -8.71 -6.57 -1.53
CA GLU A 372 -9.42 -7.66 -0.85
C GLU A 372 -10.49 -8.33 -1.73
N LEU A 373 -11.21 -7.56 -2.57
CA LEU A 373 -12.22 -8.09 -3.46
C LEU A 373 -11.61 -8.94 -4.57
N GLN A 374 -10.49 -8.48 -5.15
CA GLN A 374 -9.76 -9.21 -6.19
C GLN A 374 -9.24 -10.56 -5.68
N GLU A 375 -8.68 -10.59 -4.45
CA GLU A 375 -8.26 -11.86 -3.83
C GLU A 375 -9.46 -12.80 -3.60
N LYS A 376 -10.62 -12.27 -3.17
CA LYS A 376 -11.85 -13.06 -3.03
C LYS A 376 -12.37 -13.60 -4.36
N ILE A 377 -12.24 -12.83 -5.45
CA ILE A 377 -12.58 -13.29 -6.81
C ILE A 377 -11.74 -14.52 -7.16
N ILE A 378 -10.42 -14.45 -6.98
CA ILE A 378 -9.50 -15.56 -7.23
C ILE A 378 -9.85 -16.76 -6.34
N ALA A 379 -10.04 -16.52 -5.04
CA ALA A 379 -10.37 -17.56 -4.07
C ALA A 379 -11.72 -18.24 -4.34
N SER A 380 -12.63 -17.60 -5.08
CA SER A 380 -13.96 -18.16 -5.36
C SER A 380 -13.90 -19.42 -6.24
N PHE A 381 -12.89 -19.56 -7.11
CA PHE A 381 -12.83 -20.67 -8.07
C PHE A 381 -11.45 -21.35 -8.15
N CYS A 382 -10.47 -20.96 -7.31
CA CYS A 382 -9.18 -21.64 -7.30
C CYS A 382 -9.26 -23.03 -6.66
N HIS A 383 -8.32 -23.90 -7.02
CA HIS A 383 -8.09 -25.17 -6.33
C HIS A 383 -7.20 -24.94 -5.10
N GLU A 384 -7.08 -25.95 -4.25
CA GLU A 384 -6.26 -25.87 -3.02
C GLU A 384 -4.76 -25.65 -3.31
N ASN A 385 -4.29 -25.92 -4.54
CA ASN A 385 -2.87 -25.99 -4.87
C ASN A 385 -2.52 -25.50 -6.28
N ASN A 386 -3.34 -24.64 -6.89
CA ASN A 386 -3.15 -24.22 -8.29
C ASN A 386 -2.86 -22.73 -8.50
N VAL A 387 -2.58 -21.96 -7.44
CA VAL A 387 -2.32 -20.53 -7.58
C VAL A 387 -0.85 -20.22 -7.38
N PHE A 388 -0.28 -19.51 -8.35
CA PHE A 388 1.08 -18.95 -8.30
C PHE A 388 1.01 -17.42 -8.24
N ARG A 389 1.44 -16.85 -7.14
CA ARG A 389 1.45 -15.41 -6.89
C ARG A 389 2.90 -14.90 -6.90
N VAL A 390 3.16 -13.81 -7.58
CA VAL A 390 4.48 -13.17 -7.57
C VAL A 390 4.33 -11.67 -7.40
N GLY A 391 5.19 -11.07 -6.58
CA GLY A 391 5.16 -9.65 -6.30
C GLY A 391 6.35 -9.19 -5.45
N ASP A 392 6.35 -7.91 -5.12
CA ASP A 392 7.28 -7.31 -4.17
C ASP A 392 6.53 -6.29 -3.30
N ILE A 393 6.36 -6.61 -2.03
CA ILE A 393 5.62 -5.76 -1.08
C ILE A 393 6.20 -4.34 -1.04
N LYS A 394 7.52 -4.20 -1.19
CA LYS A 394 8.23 -2.91 -1.22
C LYS A 394 7.89 -2.06 -2.45
N GLN A 395 7.36 -2.66 -3.50
CA GLN A 395 6.93 -1.98 -4.73
C GLN A 395 5.43 -1.69 -4.76
N SER A 396 4.70 -1.92 -3.66
CA SER A 396 3.27 -1.56 -3.59
C SER A 396 3.11 -0.04 -3.51
N ILE A 397 2.77 0.57 -4.64
CA ILE A 397 2.59 2.02 -4.77
C ILE A 397 1.13 2.41 -5.11
N TYR A 398 0.24 1.43 -5.19
CA TYR A 398 -1.16 1.62 -5.58
C TYR A 398 -2.13 1.66 -4.39
N GLY A 399 -1.67 2.11 -3.21
CA GLY A 399 -2.53 2.32 -2.04
C GLY A 399 -3.73 3.23 -2.33
N PHE A 400 -3.59 4.23 -3.22
CA PHE A 400 -4.69 5.08 -3.68
C PHE A 400 -5.76 4.33 -4.51
N ARG A 401 -5.45 3.12 -4.99
CA ARG A 401 -6.39 2.17 -5.61
C ARG A 401 -6.83 1.08 -4.63
N GLN A 402 -6.60 1.27 -3.34
CA GLN A 402 -6.91 0.32 -2.26
C GLN A 402 -6.13 -1.00 -2.36
N ALA A 403 -4.95 -1.00 -3.02
CA ALA A 403 -4.04 -2.13 -2.94
C ALA A 403 -3.69 -2.44 -1.47
N ASN A 404 -3.70 -3.72 -1.10
CA ASN A 404 -3.45 -4.16 0.26
C ASN A 404 -2.27 -5.15 0.33
N PRO A 405 -1.02 -4.67 0.47
CA PRO A 405 0.16 -5.53 0.51
C PRO A 405 0.15 -6.52 1.69
N LYS A 406 -0.67 -6.28 2.73
CA LYS A 406 -0.84 -7.23 3.84
C LYS A 406 -1.40 -8.58 3.38
N ILE A 407 -2.15 -8.60 2.27
CA ILE A 407 -2.63 -9.86 1.68
C ILE A 407 -1.43 -10.75 1.31
N MET A 408 -0.46 -10.19 0.60
CA MET A 408 0.76 -10.90 0.23
C MET A 408 1.60 -11.28 1.46
N GLN A 409 1.74 -10.38 2.45
CA GLN A 409 2.44 -10.67 3.70
C GLN A 409 1.82 -11.87 4.43
N ASN A 410 0.49 -11.95 4.49
CA ASN A 410 -0.21 -13.05 5.12
C ASN A 410 0.07 -14.37 4.39
N TRP A 411 0.04 -14.38 3.06
CA TRP A 411 0.41 -15.55 2.26
C TRP A 411 1.87 -15.97 2.47
N MET A 412 2.80 -15.03 2.58
CA MET A 412 4.22 -15.31 2.87
C MET A 412 4.42 -15.92 4.27
N LYS A 413 3.62 -15.51 5.26
CA LYS A 413 3.70 -16.01 6.65
C LYS A 413 2.88 -17.27 6.88
N MET A 414 1.98 -17.63 5.98
CA MET A 414 1.10 -18.77 6.12
C MET A 414 1.90 -20.08 6.05
N LYS A 415 1.88 -20.83 7.16
CA LYS A 415 2.47 -22.18 7.26
C LYS A 415 1.39 -23.21 7.00
N ASP A 416 1.10 -23.48 5.75
CA ASP A 416 0.16 -24.53 5.31
C ASP A 416 0.92 -25.51 4.40
N ILE A 417 0.53 -26.78 4.44
CA ILE A 417 1.10 -27.83 3.59
C ILE A 417 0.88 -27.52 2.09
N ASN A 418 -0.19 -26.79 1.79
CA ASN A 418 -0.56 -26.39 0.43
C ASN A 418 -0.04 -25.00 0.05
N ASN A 419 0.84 -24.40 0.84
CA ASN A 419 1.41 -23.07 0.54
C ASN A 419 2.94 -23.07 0.67
N THR A 420 3.63 -22.65 -0.39
CA THR A 420 5.08 -22.57 -0.43
C THR A 420 5.54 -21.14 -0.68
N PRO A 421 5.99 -20.43 0.35
CA PRO A 421 6.64 -19.14 0.17
C PRO A 421 8.04 -19.31 -0.40
N LEU A 422 8.40 -18.47 -1.37
CA LEU A 422 9.72 -18.44 -2.02
C LEU A 422 10.24 -17.01 -2.06
N LEU A 423 11.57 -16.88 -2.03
CA LEU A 423 12.27 -15.61 -2.10
C LEU A 423 13.18 -15.56 -3.34
N LEU A 424 13.06 -14.49 -4.13
CA LEU A 424 13.99 -14.16 -5.22
C LEU A 424 14.68 -12.84 -4.85
N GLN A 425 15.81 -12.97 -4.16
CA GLN A 425 16.57 -11.84 -3.62
C GLN A 425 17.67 -11.35 -4.54
N GLU A 426 18.05 -12.12 -5.54
CA GLU A 426 19.14 -11.79 -6.47
C GLU A 426 18.69 -10.74 -7.50
N ASN A 427 19.38 -9.62 -7.56
CA ASN A 427 19.13 -8.55 -8.53
C ASN A 427 20.13 -8.65 -9.68
N TYR A 428 19.60 -8.86 -10.89
CA TYR A 428 20.36 -8.98 -12.14
C TYR A 428 20.34 -7.68 -12.98
N ARG A 429 19.66 -6.64 -12.50
CA ARG A 429 19.44 -5.38 -13.24
C ARG A 429 20.43 -4.30 -12.82
N SER A 430 20.64 -4.15 -11.52
CA SER A 430 21.39 -3.04 -10.93
C SER A 430 22.83 -3.41 -10.60
N ASN A 431 23.70 -2.41 -10.57
CA ASN A 431 25.07 -2.57 -10.11
C ASN A 431 25.13 -2.81 -8.58
N ALA A 432 26.18 -3.45 -8.11
CA ALA A 432 26.38 -3.78 -6.70
C ALA A 432 26.28 -2.55 -5.79
N SER A 433 26.90 -1.43 -6.16
CA SER A 433 26.86 -0.18 -5.37
C SER A 433 25.45 0.37 -5.17
N VAL A 434 24.55 0.22 -6.16
CA VAL A 434 23.15 0.64 -6.04
C VAL A 434 22.39 -0.28 -5.10
N ILE A 435 22.65 -1.58 -5.18
CA ILE A 435 22.01 -2.59 -4.31
C ILE A 435 22.43 -2.38 -2.86
N GLU A 436 23.74 -2.23 -2.60
CA GLU A 436 24.30 -1.99 -1.27
C GLU A 436 23.76 -0.70 -0.65
N PHE A 437 23.74 0.39 -1.44
CA PHE A 437 23.16 1.66 -1.00
C PHE A 437 21.69 1.52 -0.63
N ASN A 438 20.89 0.86 -1.47
CA ASN A 438 19.46 0.68 -1.21
C ASN A 438 19.24 -0.18 0.05
N ASN A 439 19.98 -1.26 0.22
CA ASN A 439 19.88 -2.09 1.43
C ASN A 439 20.23 -1.28 2.68
N ASP A 440 21.34 -0.52 2.68
CA ASP A 440 21.73 0.32 3.81
C ASP A 440 20.72 1.42 4.10
N PHE A 441 20.25 2.12 3.07
CA PHE A 441 19.29 3.22 3.21
C PHE A 441 17.95 2.71 3.76
N TYR A 442 17.36 1.69 3.13
CA TYR A 442 16.06 1.17 3.54
C TYR A 442 16.10 0.44 4.88
N SER A 443 17.21 -0.21 5.25
CA SER A 443 17.36 -0.79 6.59
C SER A 443 17.26 0.24 7.73
N LYS A 444 17.57 1.51 7.43
CA LYS A 444 17.53 2.62 8.40
C LYS A 444 16.17 3.33 8.45
N ILE A 445 15.47 3.40 7.32
CA ILE A 445 14.23 4.19 7.25
C ILE A 445 12.95 3.34 7.22
N MET A 446 13.02 2.07 6.79
CA MET A 446 11.86 1.18 6.80
C MET A 446 11.61 0.65 8.21
N ASN A 447 10.62 1.22 8.86
CA ASN A 447 10.11 0.70 10.11
C ASN A 447 8.57 0.72 10.10
N ASN A 448 7.96 -0.03 11.01
CA ASN A 448 6.49 -0.15 11.08
C ASN A 448 5.79 1.18 11.35
N GLU A 449 6.45 2.13 11.98
CA GLU A 449 5.88 3.43 12.34
C GLU A 449 5.76 4.36 11.13
N LEU A 450 6.82 4.42 10.32
CA LEU A 450 6.88 5.32 9.17
C LEU A 450 6.19 4.75 7.92
N LEU A 451 6.39 3.45 7.65
CA LEU A 451 5.99 2.83 6.39
C LEU A 451 5.01 1.66 6.57
N GLY A 452 4.63 1.34 7.81
CA GLY A 452 3.77 0.20 8.11
C GLY A 452 4.42 -1.16 7.85
N GLN A 453 5.74 -1.18 7.58
CA GLN A 453 6.53 -2.37 7.30
C GLN A 453 7.94 -2.22 7.87
N GLN A 454 8.41 -3.24 8.57
CA GLN A 454 9.78 -3.34 9.06
C GLN A 454 10.67 -3.96 7.98
N PHE A 455 11.90 -3.43 7.81
CA PHE A 455 12.93 -4.05 6.99
C PHE A 455 13.42 -5.35 7.65
N GLU A 456 13.29 -6.44 6.95
CA GLU A 456 13.66 -7.78 7.43
C GLU A 456 14.70 -8.42 6.49
N ASP A 457 15.32 -9.51 6.89
CA ASP A 457 16.31 -10.26 6.08
C ASP A 457 15.76 -10.70 4.71
N ILE A 458 14.45 -10.89 4.61
CA ILE A 458 13.75 -11.21 3.34
C ILE A 458 13.77 -10.04 2.35
N ASP A 459 14.00 -8.82 2.82
CA ASP A 459 14.01 -7.61 2.02
C ASP A 459 15.37 -7.27 1.44
N ILE A 460 16.42 -7.92 1.92
CA ILE A 460 17.78 -7.71 1.45
C ILE A 460 17.89 -8.18 -0.02
N ALA A 461 18.30 -7.27 -0.90
CA ALA A 461 18.62 -7.62 -2.28
C ALA A 461 20.09 -8.02 -2.39
N ASN A 462 20.35 -9.15 -3.05
CA ASN A 462 21.71 -9.65 -3.31
C ASN A 462 22.12 -9.34 -4.75
N VAL A 463 23.41 -9.19 -4.99
CA VAL A 463 23.96 -9.02 -6.34
C VAL A 463 23.88 -10.35 -7.09
N GLY A 464 23.14 -10.39 -8.20
CA GLY A 464 23.11 -11.56 -9.07
C GLY A 464 24.43 -11.75 -9.85
N THR A 465 24.71 -12.98 -10.28
CA THR A 465 25.97 -13.34 -10.95
C THR A 465 26.25 -12.52 -12.22
N ASP A 466 25.21 -12.09 -12.94
CA ASP A 466 25.33 -11.21 -14.10
C ASP A 466 25.51 -9.72 -13.73
N GLY A 467 25.23 -9.35 -12.49
CA GLY A 467 25.39 -8.00 -11.94
C GLY A 467 26.84 -7.66 -11.55
N GLN A 468 27.79 -8.58 -11.69
CA GLN A 468 29.23 -8.32 -11.56
C GLN A 468 29.81 -7.56 -12.77
N LYS A 469 28.99 -6.76 -13.42
CA LYS A 469 29.51 -5.71 -14.30
C LYS A 469 30.38 -4.81 -13.44
N GLU A 470 31.56 -4.48 -13.95
CA GLU A 470 32.57 -3.62 -13.34
C GLU A 470 31.95 -2.62 -12.37
N GLN A 471 32.38 -2.65 -11.12
CA GLN A 471 31.89 -1.68 -10.13
C GLN A 471 32.00 -0.30 -10.76
N PRO A 472 30.94 0.51 -10.76
CA PRO A 472 31.03 1.84 -11.30
C PRO A 472 32.15 2.55 -10.56
N GLN A 473 33.00 3.24 -11.28
CA GLN A 473 34.12 4.03 -10.74
C GLN A 473 33.63 5.13 -9.77
N TYR A 474 32.30 5.31 -9.67
CA TYR A 474 31.65 6.39 -8.94
C TYR A 474 30.63 5.81 -7.96
N PRO A 475 30.71 6.23 -6.68
CA PRO A 475 29.73 5.82 -5.68
C PRO A 475 28.35 6.43 -5.94
N VAL A 476 27.31 5.81 -5.36
CA VAL A 476 25.98 6.42 -5.28
C VAL A 476 26.08 7.73 -4.49
N ARG A 477 25.50 8.81 -5.03
CA ARG A 477 25.53 10.13 -4.40
C ARG A 477 24.13 10.57 -4.02
N PHE A 478 24.05 11.16 -2.84
CA PHE A 478 22.83 11.80 -2.37
C PHE A 478 22.93 13.29 -2.58
N LEU A 479 22.09 13.84 -3.48
CA LEU A 479 22.00 15.26 -3.75
C LEU A 479 20.92 15.87 -2.90
N TYR A 480 21.26 16.86 -2.08
CA TYR A 480 20.30 17.60 -1.27
C TYR A 480 20.48 19.10 -1.42
N THR A 481 19.41 19.85 -1.30
CA THR A 481 19.43 21.30 -1.23
C THR A 481 18.84 21.76 0.10
N GLU A 482 19.56 22.63 0.81
CA GLU A 482 18.97 23.40 1.89
C GLU A 482 18.34 24.67 1.31
N TYR A 483 17.04 24.84 1.54
CA TYR A 483 16.36 26.05 1.14
C TYR A 483 16.52 27.08 2.23
N LYS A 484 17.13 28.21 1.86
CA LYS A 484 17.21 29.40 2.72
C LYS A 484 16.44 30.51 2.02
N ASP A 485 15.68 31.29 2.78
CA ASP A 485 15.11 32.54 2.27
C ASP A 485 16.22 33.62 2.03
N ASP A 486 15.83 34.75 1.48
CA ASP A 486 16.76 35.86 1.20
C ASP A 486 17.46 36.41 2.47
N GLU A 487 16.95 36.05 3.68
CA GLU A 487 17.49 36.39 4.99
C GLU A 487 18.35 35.28 5.59
N GLY A 488 18.46 34.12 4.91
CA GLY A 488 19.25 32.95 5.35
C GLY A 488 18.54 31.98 6.31
N ASN A 489 17.25 32.18 6.57
CA ASN A 489 16.44 31.28 7.40
C ASN A 489 15.91 30.08 6.58
N LYS A 490 15.63 28.96 7.25
CA LYS A 490 14.98 27.81 6.60
C LYS A 490 13.59 28.22 6.07
N ALA A 491 13.45 28.29 4.75
CA ALA A 491 12.20 28.67 4.13
C ALA A 491 11.24 27.47 3.97
N THR A 492 9.96 27.74 4.13
CA THR A 492 8.90 26.74 3.87
C THR A 492 8.81 26.47 2.37
N ILE A 493 8.77 25.19 1.99
CA ILE A 493 8.72 24.73 0.59
C ILE A 493 7.49 25.32 -0.12
N LYS A 494 7.68 26.24 -1.05
CA LYS A 494 6.64 26.75 -1.95
C LYS A 494 6.62 25.95 -3.28
N LYS A 495 5.47 25.98 -3.97
CA LYS A 495 5.11 25.15 -5.14
C LYS A 495 6.09 25.13 -6.36
N ASN A 496 7.09 25.98 -6.43
CA ASN A 496 8.00 26.11 -7.59
C ASN A 496 9.32 25.29 -7.48
N HIS A 497 9.40 24.34 -6.55
CA HIS A 497 10.66 23.65 -6.25
C HIS A 497 11.04 22.52 -7.22
N ASN A 498 10.15 22.08 -8.09
CA ASN A 498 10.46 21.01 -9.04
C ASN A 498 11.51 21.49 -10.07
N GLU A 499 11.49 22.75 -10.49
CA GLU A 499 12.47 23.29 -11.44
C GLU A 499 13.88 23.22 -10.86
N ASN A 500 14.09 23.63 -9.61
CA ASN A 500 15.41 23.60 -8.97
C ASN A 500 15.95 22.18 -8.74
N ARG A 501 15.08 21.17 -8.55
CA ARG A 501 15.50 19.76 -8.45
C ARG A 501 15.99 19.24 -9.78
N PHE A 502 15.29 19.53 -10.86
CA PHE A 502 15.69 19.12 -12.21
C PHE A 502 16.99 19.81 -12.64
N ASP A 503 17.16 21.09 -12.32
CA ASP A 503 18.37 21.84 -12.61
C ASP A 503 19.57 21.27 -11.85
N LEU A 504 19.41 20.89 -10.57
CA LEU A 504 20.47 20.28 -9.78
C LEU A 504 20.91 18.93 -10.38
N ILE A 505 19.93 18.09 -10.73
CA ILE A 505 20.18 16.77 -11.35
C ILE A 505 20.82 16.96 -12.72
N ALA A 506 20.30 17.87 -13.55
CA ALA A 506 20.83 18.15 -14.87
C ALA A 506 22.28 18.67 -14.80
N HIS A 507 22.56 19.56 -13.85
CA HIS A 507 23.90 20.10 -13.64
C HIS A 507 24.88 19.00 -13.22
N ASP A 508 24.50 18.13 -12.28
CA ASP A 508 25.32 17.00 -11.85
C ASP A 508 25.59 16.02 -12.99
N ILE A 509 24.58 15.70 -13.81
CA ILE A 509 24.73 14.84 -15.00
C ILE A 509 25.71 15.46 -16.00
N ILE A 510 25.58 16.77 -16.29
CA ILE A 510 26.47 17.47 -17.23
C ILE A 510 27.90 17.50 -16.71
N GLU A 511 28.13 17.79 -15.42
CA GLU A 511 29.45 17.78 -14.83
C GLU A 511 30.10 16.40 -14.92
N LYS A 512 29.35 15.35 -14.56
CA LYS A 512 29.85 13.97 -14.61
C LYS A 512 30.13 13.52 -16.04
N HIS A 513 29.34 13.95 -17.00
CA HIS A 513 29.64 13.68 -18.42
C HIS A 513 30.93 14.36 -18.88
N LYS A 514 31.22 15.59 -18.41
CA LYS A 514 32.50 16.28 -18.65
C LYS A 514 33.69 15.55 -18.01
N GLU A 515 33.49 14.85 -16.91
CA GLU A 515 34.47 13.98 -16.25
C GLU A 515 34.67 12.63 -16.98
N GLY A 516 33.97 12.38 -18.09
CA GLY A 516 34.12 11.18 -18.91
C GLY A 516 33.17 10.03 -18.56
N ILE A 517 32.16 10.27 -17.71
CA ILE A 517 31.17 9.25 -17.39
C ILE A 517 30.13 9.18 -18.52
N PRO A 518 29.87 8.00 -19.13
CA PRO A 518 28.82 7.86 -20.14
C PRO A 518 27.43 8.11 -19.57
N TYR A 519 26.55 8.81 -20.29
CA TYR A 519 25.16 9.04 -19.88
C TYR A 519 24.40 7.75 -19.50
N LYS A 520 24.70 6.63 -20.18
CA LYS A 520 24.12 5.33 -19.87
C LYS A 520 24.44 4.78 -18.48
N SER A 521 25.50 5.29 -17.85
CA SER A 521 25.92 4.90 -16.50
C SER A 521 25.33 5.78 -15.41
N MET A 522 24.59 6.83 -15.78
CA MET A 522 23.95 7.75 -14.86
C MET A 522 22.47 7.40 -14.72
N CYS A 523 22.06 7.03 -13.52
CA CYS A 523 20.65 6.85 -13.17
C CYS A 523 20.25 7.90 -12.16
N ALA A 524 19.18 8.66 -12.42
CA ALA A 524 18.54 9.54 -11.46
C ALA A 524 17.16 9.01 -11.13
N ASN A 525 16.92 8.74 -9.85
CA ASN A 525 15.59 8.47 -9.31
C ASN A 525 15.07 9.78 -8.71
N THR A 526 14.04 10.33 -9.28
CA THR A 526 13.36 11.57 -8.82
C THR A 526 12.19 11.25 -7.93
#